data_6a8a2baa88ca990575c0fef3cdda5ed1
#
_entry.id   6a8a2baa88ca990575c0fef3cdda5ed1
#
_cell.length_a   1.000
_cell.length_b   1.000
_cell.length_c   1.000
_cell.angle_alpha   90.00
_cell.angle_beta   90.00
_cell.angle_gamma   90.00
#
_symmetry.space_group_name_H-M   'P 1'
#
loop_
_entity.id
_entity.type
_entity.pdbx_description
1 polymer ?
#
loop_
_entity_poly.entity_id
_entity_poly.type
_entity_poly.pdbx_seq_one_letter_code
_entity_poly.pdbx_strand_id
1 'polypeptide(L)'
;MAKDQKSPDPVAILEAREDICRIATAHGAGNVRLFGSTGRGEQGPSSDLDLLVDMGEGRSLFDLIALSNDLEESLGIEVDVVTEASLSPYIRDRVLDEAVAL
;
A
#
# COMPACT_ATOMS: atom_id res chain seq x y z
N MET A 1 21.17 -16.34 -4.04
CA MET A 1 20.86 -15.96 -3.90
C MET A 1 19.85 -15.74 -3.70
N ALA A 2 19.51 -15.69 -3.54
CA ALA A 2 18.58 -15.63 -3.44
C ALA A 2 17.82 -14.78 -3.24
N LYS A 3 17.55 -14.37 -3.23
CA LYS A 3 16.90 -13.76 -3.14
C LYS A 3 15.76 -13.70 -3.40
N ASP A 4 15.31 -13.98 -3.47
CA ASP A 4 14.15 -14.00 -3.84
C ASP A 4 13.22 -13.77 -2.92
N GLN A 5 13.34 -13.19 -1.96
CA GLN A 5 12.44 -12.91 -1.16
C GLN A 5 11.59 -11.96 -1.68
N LYS A 6 10.41 -12.08 -1.78
CA LYS A 6 9.50 -11.22 -2.28
C LYS A 6 8.90 -10.37 -1.27
N SER A 7 8.69 -10.75 -0.07
CA SER A 7 8.06 -9.94 0.96
C SER A 7 8.99 -8.89 1.46
N PRO A 8 8.59 -7.66 1.59
CA PRO A 8 9.48 -6.63 2.10
C PRO A 8 9.77 -6.85 3.56
N ASP A 9 10.97 -6.49 3.94
CA ASP A 9 11.40 -6.55 5.30
C ASP A 9 10.71 -5.45 6.07
N PRO A 10 10.19 -5.69 7.24
CA PRO A 10 9.58 -4.62 8.03
C PRO A 10 10.51 -3.45 8.30
N VAL A 11 11.78 -3.72 8.48
CA VAL A 11 12.73 -2.64 8.70
C VAL A 11 12.86 -1.81 7.43
N ALA A 12 12.89 -2.43 6.28
CA ALA A 12 12.99 -1.71 5.02
C ALA A 12 11.75 -0.84 4.79
N ILE A 13 10.59 -1.32 5.19
CA ILE A 13 9.38 -0.53 5.06
C ILE A 13 9.44 0.67 5.97
N LEU A 14 9.89 0.50 7.19
CA LEU A 14 9.98 1.62 8.10
C LEU A 14 11.00 2.64 7.62
N GLU A 15 12.07 2.18 7.02
CA GLU A 15 13.06 3.09 6.50
C GLU A 15 12.54 3.83 5.28
N ALA A 16 11.67 3.22 4.52
CA ALA A 16 11.12 3.86 3.34
C ALA A 16 9.89 4.69 3.64
N ARG A 17 9.46 4.74 4.91
CA ARG A 17 8.22 5.37 5.25
C ARG A 17 8.13 6.80 4.82
N GLU A 18 9.19 7.56 4.96
CA GLU A 18 9.16 8.95 4.56
C GLU A 18 9.01 9.09 3.06
N ASP A 19 9.68 8.24 2.31
CA ASP A 19 9.56 8.26 0.86
C ASP A 19 8.16 7.86 0.44
N ILE A 20 7.60 6.86 1.09
CA ILE A 20 6.26 6.41 0.76
C ILE A 20 5.27 7.54 1.00
N CYS A 21 5.37 8.20 2.13
CA CYS A 21 4.44 9.26 2.46
C CYS A 21 4.63 10.47 1.56
N ARG A 22 5.86 10.76 1.19
CA ARG A 22 6.12 11.89 0.32
C ARG A 22 5.55 11.63 -1.08
N ILE A 23 5.74 10.43 -1.60
CA ILE A 23 5.21 10.08 -2.90
C ILE A 23 3.69 10.11 -2.85
N ALA A 24 3.11 9.59 -1.77
CA ALA A 24 1.66 9.59 -1.63
C ALA A 24 1.12 11.02 -1.65
N THR A 25 1.75 11.90 -0.91
CA THR A 25 1.32 13.29 -0.86
C THR A 25 1.40 13.93 -2.24
N ALA A 26 2.43 13.61 -2.99
CA ALA A 26 2.59 14.18 -4.32
C ALA A 26 1.45 13.78 -5.25
N HIS A 27 0.81 12.66 -4.98
CA HIS A 27 -0.30 12.20 -5.79
C HIS A 27 -1.66 12.49 -5.14
N GLY A 28 -1.67 13.30 -4.10
CA GLY A 28 -2.93 13.68 -3.48
C GLY A 28 -3.47 12.68 -2.49
N ALA A 29 -2.63 11.79 -2.01
CA ALA A 29 -3.05 10.79 -1.04
C ALA A 29 -2.48 11.11 0.33
N GLY A 30 -3.19 10.71 1.37
CA GLY A 30 -2.69 10.90 2.72
C GLY A 30 -3.11 9.76 3.60
N ASN A 31 -2.82 9.87 4.86
CA ASN A 31 -3.20 8.88 5.86
C ASN A 31 -2.81 7.49 5.38
N VAL A 32 -1.56 7.32 5.02
CA VAL A 32 -1.06 6.07 4.46
C VAL A 32 -0.93 5.04 5.56
N ARG A 33 -1.52 3.87 5.36
CA ARG A 33 -1.49 2.81 6.33
C ARG A 33 -1.06 1.53 5.65
N LEU A 34 -0.32 0.72 6.34
CA LEU A 34 0.14 -0.54 5.83
C LEU A 34 -0.78 -1.62 6.32
N PHE A 35 -1.29 -2.46 5.46
CA PHE A 35 -2.05 -3.60 5.91
C PHE A 35 -1.51 -4.80 5.17
N GLY A 36 -1.72 -5.95 5.73
CA GLY A 36 -1.12 -7.06 5.17
C GLY A 36 -2.01 -8.18 4.96
N SER A 37 -2.23 -8.52 3.75
CA SER A 37 -2.91 -9.71 3.50
C SER A 37 -1.94 -10.83 3.44
N THR A 38 -0.66 -10.54 3.41
CA THR A 38 0.28 -11.58 3.24
C THR A 38 0.30 -12.50 4.40
N GLY A 39 0.01 -12.02 5.54
CA GLY A 39 0.05 -12.87 6.67
C GLY A 39 -1.02 -13.90 6.68
N ARG A 40 -2.02 -13.82 5.79
CA ARG A 40 -3.04 -14.72 5.86
C ARG A 40 -2.87 -15.85 5.03
N GLY A 41 -2.02 -15.94 4.19
CA GLY A 41 -1.86 -17.07 3.37
C GLY A 41 -2.95 -17.28 2.39
N GLU A 42 -3.81 -16.31 2.17
CA GLU A 42 -4.81 -16.53 1.28
C GLU A 42 -4.40 -16.24 -0.06
N GLN A 43 -5.16 -16.50 -1.01
CA GLN A 43 -4.82 -16.28 -2.29
C GLN A 43 -4.95 -14.95 -2.58
N GLY A 44 -4.80 -14.04 -2.01
CA GLY A 44 -4.92 -12.68 -2.29
C GLY A 44 -4.10 -12.22 -3.45
N PRO A 45 -3.96 -10.96 -3.63
CA PRO A 45 -3.22 -10.40 -4.72
C PRO A 45 -1.78 -10.76 -4.63
N SER A 46 -1.10 -10.67 -5.72
CA SER A 46 0.28 -11.02 -5.72
C SER A 46 1.18 -9.87 -5.34
N SER A 47 0.65 -8.77 -4.90
CA SER A 47 1.48 -7.64 -4.53
C SER A 47 2.31 -7.94 -3.30
N ASP A 48 3.46 -7.33 -3.22
CA ASP A 48 4.34 -7.51 -2.09
C ASP A 48 4.01 -6.58 -0.95
N LEU A 49 3.36 -5.48 -1.24
CA LEU A 49 3.06 -4.47 -0.23
C LEU A 49 1.65 -3.96 -0.49
N ASP A 50 0.85 -3.90 0.54
CA ASP A 50 -0.52 -3.39 0.43
C ASP A 50 -0.66 -2.14 1.27
N LEU A 51 -1.11 -1.08 0.65
CA LEU A 51 -1.28 0.19 1.34
C LEU A 51 -2.71 0.68 1.23
N LEU A 52 -3.18 1.26 2.31
CA LEU A 52 -4.50 1.86 2.36
C LEU A 52 -4.30 3.36 2.50
N VAL A 53 -4.90 4.14 1.62
CA VAL A 53 -4.71 5.59 1.64
C VAL A 53 -6.03 6.29 1.53
N ASP A 54 -6.03 7.58 1.87
CA ASP A 54 -7.17 8.43 1.65
C ASP A 54 -6.80 9.37 0.51
N MET A 55 -7.63 9.42 -0.52
CA MET A 55 -7.38 10.31 -1.64
C MET A 55 -8.09 11.63 -1.43
N GLY A 56 -7.44 12.69 -1.81
CA GLY A 56 -8.04 14.00 -1.67
C GLY A 56 -9.16 14.23 -2.67
N GLU A 57 -9.90 15.30 -2.45
CA GLU A 57 -10.99 15.60 -3.32
C GLU A 57 -10.48 15.93 -4.69
N GLY A 58 -11.23 15.59 -5.69
CA GLY A 58 -10.83 15.83 -7.06
C GLY A 58 -9.87 14.84 -7.63
N ARG A 59 -9.48 13.84 -6.86
CA ARG A 59 -8.58 12.83 -7.37
C ARG A 59 -9.37 11.67 -7.95
N SER A 60 -8.78 10.99 -8.89
CA SER A 60 -9.47 9.92 -9.59
C SER A 60 -8.72 8.63 -9.47
N LEU A 61 -9.27 7.59 -10.06
CA LEU A 61 -8.60 6.32 -10.11
C LEU A 61 -7.24 6.42 -10.80
N PHE A 62 -7.13 7.33 -11.77
CA PHE A 62 -5.85 7.51 -12.44
C PHE A 62 -4.78 7.98 -11.48
N ASP A 63 -5.15 8.82 -10.52
CA ASP A 63 -4.18 9.28 -9.52
C ASP A 63 -3.75 8.11 -8.65
N LEU A 64 -4.66 7.21 -8.33
CA LEU A 64 -4.34 6.08 -7.51
C LEU A 64 -3.39 5.13 -8.26
N ILE A 65 -3.64 4.91 -9.54
CA ILE A 65 -2.79 4.06 -10.34
C ILE A 65 -1.40 4.67 -10.48
N ALA A 66 -1.34 5.97 -10.70
CA ALA A 66 -0.05 6.65 -10.82
C ALA A 66 0.73 6.55 -9.52
N LEU A 67 0.04 6.65 -8.39
CA LEU A 67 0.70 6.51 -7.11
C LEU A 67 1.28 5.12 -6.95
N SER A 68 0.50 4.10 -7.29
CA SER A 68 0.97 2.74 -7.19
C SER A 68 2.21 2.51 -8.05
N ASN A 69 2.19 3.03 -9.27
CA ASN A 69 3.32 2.86 -10.17
C ASN A 69 4.57 3.57 -9.67
N ASP A 70 4.39 4.78 -9.14
CA ASP A 70 5.52 5.51 -8.60
C ASP A 70 6.12 4.80 -7.41
N LEU A 71 5.29 4.23 -6.55
CA LEU A 71 5.79 3.50 -5.40
C LEU A 71 6.51 2.24 -5.84
N GLU A 72 5.98 1.56 -6.84
CA GLU A 72 6.65 0.36 -7.32
C GLU A 72 8.02 0.68 -7.89
N GLU A 73 8.10 1.78 -8.62
CA GLU A 73 9.36 2.15 -9.18
C GLU A 73 10.34 2.55 -8.12
N SER A 74 9.89 3.25 -7.11
CA SER A 74 10.76 3.72 -6.06
C SER A 74 11.24 2.60 -5.16
N LEU A 75 10.35 1.64 -4.87
CA LEU A 75 10.68 0.59 -3.93
C LEU A 75 11.18 -0.68 -4.58
N GLY A 76 10.95 -0.84 -5.85
CA GLY A 76 11.41 -2.04 -6.54
C GLY A 76 10.60 -3.28 -6.24
N ILE A 77 9.38 -3.13 -5.73
CA ILE A 77 8.51 -4.26 -5.44
C ILE A 77 7.11 -3.93 -5.93
N GLU A 78 6.25 -4.90 -5.95
CA GLU A 78 4.88 -4.67 -6.36
C GLU A 78 4.09 -4.08 -5.23
N VAL A 79 3.36 -3.02 -5.49
CA VAL A 79 2.62 -2.29 -4.48
C VAL A 79 1.18 -2.17 -4.92
N ASP A 80 0.27 -2.56 -4.03
CA ASP A 80 -1.15 -2.40 -4.29
C ASP A 80 -1.65 -1.30 -3.38
N VAL A 81 -2.26 -0.28 -3.94
CA VAL A 81 -2.75 0.87 -3.17
C VAL A 81 -4.26 0.90 -3.30
N VAL A 82 -4.95 0.91 -2.17
CA VAL A 82 -6.41 0.90 -2.18
C VAL A 82 -6.93 1.99 -1.25
N THR A 83 -8.20 2.27 -1.40
CA THR A 83 -8.88 3.21 -0.51
C THR A 83 -9.95 2.45 0.27
N GLU A 84 -10.44 3.05 1.35
CA GLU A 84 -11.49 2.41 2.10
C GLU A 84 -12.71 2.13 1.24
N ALA A 85 -13.03 3.06 0.36
CA ALA A 85 -14.20 2.90 -0.47
C ALA A 85 -14.09 1.72 -1.43
N SER A 86 -12.87 1.34 -1.76
CA SER A 86 -12.69 0.23 -2.68
C SER A 86 -12.65 -1.11 -1.98
N LEU A 87 -12.68 -1.14 -0.66
CA LEU A 87 -12.64 -2.40 0.05
C LEU A 87 -14.02 -3.00 0.15
N SER A 88 -14.10 -4.31 0.02
CA SER A 88 -15.35 -4.99 0.19
C SER A 88 -15.84 -4.82 1.62
N PRO A 89 -17.13 -4.66 1.86
CA PRO A 89 -17.61 -4.51 3.23
C PRO A 89 -17.27 -5.71 4.09
N TYR A 90 -17.06 -6.87 3.49
CA TYR A 90 -16.76 -8.03 4.28
C TYR A 90 -15.37 -7.98 4.88
N ILE A 91 -14.45 -7.27 4.26
CA ILE A 91 -13.08 -7.23 4.78
C ILE A 91 -12.70 -5.87 5.30
N ARG A 92 -13.53 -4.86 5.07
CA ARG A 92 -13.14 -3.50 5.40
C ARG A 92 -12.80 -3.34 6.87
N ASP A 93 -13.67 -3.84 7.75
CA ASP A 93 -13.43 -3.68 9.17
C ASP A 93 -12.16 -4.38 9.60
N ARG A 94 -11.90 -5.55 9.03
CA ARG A 94 -10.71 -6.26 9.37
C ARG A 94 -9.47 -5.52 8.91
N VAL A 95 -9.51 -4.97 7.70
CA VAL A 95 -8.37 -4.24 7.18
C VAL A 95 -8.11 -3.00 8.03
N LEU A 96 -9.16 -2.28 8.40
CA LEU A 96 -8.98 -1.08 9.21
C LEU A 96 -8.42 -1.43 10.58
N ASP A 97 -8.86 -2.56 11.13
CA ASP A 97 -8.39 -2.97 12.42
C ASP A 97 -6.93 -3.37 12.39
N GLU A 98 -6.45 -3.94 11.32
CA GLU A 98 -5.09 -4.39 11.23
C GLU A 98 -4.14 -3.38 10.63
N ALA A 99 -4.65 -2.32 10.04
CA ALA A 99 -3.80 -1.36 9.35
C ALA A 99 -2.95 -0.59 10.34
N VAL A 100 -1.74 -0.31 9.94
CA VAL A 100 -0.78 0.38 10.78
C VAL A 100 -0.35 1.64 10.08
N ALA A 101 -0.50 2.78 10.73
CA ALA A 101 -0.16 4.05 10.12
C ALA A 101 1.33 4.14 9.85
N LEU A 102 1.67 4.65 8.70
CA LEU A 102 3.05 4.96 8.36
C LEU A 102 3.32 6.46 8.57
#